data_0f50aa0ae0edeae31eeeac2749f804b0
#
_entry.id   0f50aa0ae0edeae31eeeac2749f804b0
#
_cell.length_a   1.000
_cell.length_b   1.000
_cell.length_c   1.000
_cell.angle_alpha   90.00
_cell.angle_beta   90.00
_cell.angle_gamma   90.00
#
_symmetry.space_group_name_H-M   'P 1'
#
loop_
_entity.id
_entity.type
_entity.pdbx_description
1 polymer ?
#
loop_
_entity_poly.entity_id
_entity_poly.type
_entity_poly.pdbx_seq_one_letter_code
_entity_poly.pdbx_strand_id
1 'polypeptide(L)'
;MNSSFSTVNPNLQLAWDSTSLGAFKECPRKYELSIIRGMVPRHESVHLTFGLHYHAALELYDHARAEGKSHDEATIAATRHALTATWDAAKGRPWASDDANKNRLTLVRSVIWYLEQFAADPLQTIILANGKPAVELS
;
A
#
# COMPACT_ATOMS: atom_id res chain seq x y z
N MET A 1 -13.90 8.56 -11.64
CA MET A 1 -12.42 8.54 -11.79
C MET A 1 -12.00 9.86 -12.41
N ASN A 2 -11.30 10.70 -11.66
CA ASN A 2 -10.67 11.88 -12.24
C ASN A 2 -9.43 11.42 -13.00
N SER A 3 -9.52 11.40 -14.33
CA SER A 3 -8.35 11.05 -15.16
C SER A 3 -7.32 12.18 -15.08
N SER A 4 -6.11 11.88 -14.67
CA SER A 4 -4.99 12.83 -14.70
C SER A 4 -4.53 13.17 -16.11
N PHE A 5 -5.14 12.55 -17.13
CA PHE A 5 -4.82 12.74 -18.54
C PHE A 5 -5.95 13.45 -19.29
N SER A 6 -5.58 14.19 -20.32
CA SER A 6 -6.53 14.84 -21.21
C SER A 6 -7.37 13.82 -21.98
N THR A 7 -8.69 14.03 -22.04
CA THR A 7 -9.59 13.22 -22.88
C THR A 7 -9.44 13.54 -24.37
N VAL A 8 -8.95 14.75 -24.71
CA VAL A 8 -8.72 15.19 -26.10
C VAL A 8 -7.34 14.76 -26.58
N ASN A 9 -6.34 14.80 -25.72
CA ASN A 9 -4.98 14.33 -26.02
C ASN A 9 -4.51 13.39 -24.91
N PRO A 10 -4.66 12.06 -25.07
CA PRO A 10 -4.34 11.09 -24.04
C PRO A 10 -2.84 11.05 -23.67
N ASN A 11 -1.96 11.66 -24.47
CA ASN A 11 -0.54 11.78 -24.14
C ASN A 11 -0.21 13.05 -23.34
N LEU A 12 -1.22 13.86 -22.99
CA LEU A 12 -1.04 15.06 -22.19
C LEU A 12 -1.55 14.83 -20.78
N GLN A 13 -0.65 14.82 -19.81
CA GLN A 13 -0.98 14.77 -18.40
C GLN A 13 -1.47 16.15 -17.94
N LEU A 14 -2.67 16.22 -17.35
CA LEU A 14 -3.28 17.46 -16.84
C LEU A 14 -2.94 17.71 -15.36
N ALA A 15 -2.78 16.66 -14.58
CA ALA A 15 -2.43 16.76 -13.17
C ALA A 15 -1.05 16.13 -12.94
N TRP A 16 -0.19 16.85 -12.24
CA TRP A 16 1.18 16.45 -11.96
C TRP A 16 1.35 16.17 -10.47
N ASP A 17 1.92 15.03 -10.16
CA ASP A 17 2.38 14.67 -8.83
C ASP A 17 3.91 14.64 -8.74
N SER A 18 4.44 14.47 -7.53
CA SER A 18 5.88 14.40 -7.29
C SER A 18 6.56 13.23 -8.01
N THR A 19 5.85 12.12 -8.17
CA THR A 19 6.35 10.91 -8.85
C THR A 19 6.51 11.16 -10.34
N SER A 20 5.48 11.72 -10.99
CA SER A 20 5.52 12.08 -12.41
C SER A 20 6.60 13.11 -12.73
N LEU A 21 6.70 14.15 -11.90
CA LEU A 21 7.75 15.18 -12.04
C LEU A 21 9.15 14.59 -11.80
N GLY A 22 9.29 13.72 -10.80
CA GLY A 22 10.54 13.02 -10.52
C GLY A 22 10.99 12.16 -11.70
N ALA A 23 10.08 11.34 -12.24
CA ALA A 23 10.36 10.50 -13.41
C ALA A 23 10.76 11.32 -14.64
N PHE A 24 10.09 12.45 -14.88
CA PHE A 24 10.43 13.35 -15.99
C PHE A 24 11.82 13.98 -15.83
N LYS A 25 12.13 14.49 -14.62
CA LYS A 25 13.44 15.10 -14.32
C LYS A 25 14.58 14.10 -14.41
N GLU A 26 14.35 12.88 -13.97
CA GLU A 26 15.35 11.80 -14.03
C GLU A 26 15.63 11.40 -15.48
N CYS A 27 14.58 11.11 -16.25
CA CYS A 27 14.68 10.71 -17.65
C CYS A 27 13.34 10.91 -18.37
N PRO A 28 13.23 11.86 -19.33
CA PRO A 28 11.99 12.07 -20.10
C PRO A 28 11.50 10.80 -20.81
N ARG A 29 12.41 9.93 -21.27
CA ARG A 29 12.04 8.66 -21.89
C ARG A 29 11.42 7.68 -20.90
N LYS A 30 11.95 7.63 -19.67
CA LYS A 30 11.34 6.84 -18.57
C LYS A 30 9.93 7.34 -18.29
N TYR A 31 9.74 8.65 -18.18
CA TYR A 31 8.43 9.26 -18.00
C TYR A 31 7.47 8.88 -19.13
N GLU A 32 7.87 9.01 -20.39
CA GLU A 32 7.06 8.63 -21.55
C GLU A 32 6.62 7.17 -21.45
N LEU A 33 7.53 6.26 -21.16
CA LEU A 33 7.24 4.83 -21.13
C LEU A 33 6.37 4.45 -19.93
N SER A 34 6.73 4.90 -18.72
CA SER A 34 6.07 4.46 -17.49
C SER A 34 4.76 5.20 -17.19
N ILE A 35 4.72 6.53 -17.41
CA ILE A 35 3.56 7.35 -17.08
C ILE A 35 2.60 7.50 -18.26
N ILE A 36 3.12 7.93 -19.43
CA ILE A 36 2.25 8.18 -20.59
C ILE A 36 1.78 6.87 -21.22
N ARG A 37 2.67 5.88 -21.39
CA ARG A 37 2.34 4.60 -22.04
C ARG A 37 1.95 3.49 -21.05
N GLY A 38 2.03 3.75 -19.73
CA GLY A 38 1.63 2.78 -18.69
C GLY A 38 2.47 1.49 -18.68
N MET A 39 3.69 1.53 -19.22
CA MET A 39 4.56 0.35 -19.21
C MET A 39 5.07 0.09 -17.81
N VAL A 40 4.91 -1.14 -17.36
CA VAL A 40 5.40 -1.61 -16.05
C VAL A 40 6.50 -2.65 -16.25
N PRO A 41 7.47 -2.74 -15.32
CA PRO A 41 8.47 -3.82 -15.35
C PRO A 41 7.79 -5.20 -15.31
N ARG A 42 8.38 -6.19 -15.99
CA ARG A 42 7.87 -7.58 -15.98
C ARG A 42 7.99 -8.26 -14.62
N HIS A 43 8.94 -7.81 -13.80
CA HIS A 43 9.16 -8.34 -12.46
C HIS A 43 8.64 -7.34 -11.44
N GLU A 44 7.85 -7.82 -10.52
CA GLU A 44 7.42 -7.03 -9.37
C GLU A 44 8.63 -6.68 -8.49
N SER A 45 8.70 -5.41 -8.10
CA SER A 45 9.70 -4.98 -7.13
C SER A 45 9.33 -5.54 -5.75
N VAL A 46 10.25 -6.25 -5.12
CA VAL A 46 10.08 -6.76 -3.77
C VAL A 46 9.75 -5.64 -2.76
N HIS A 47 10.28 -4.43 -2.99
CA HIS A 47 9.99 -3.27 -2.16
C HIS A 47 8.54 -2.79 -2.31
N LEU A 48 8.00 -2.80 -3.54
CA LEU A 48 6.60 -2.44 -3.79
C LEU A 48 5.66 -3.48 -3.20
N THR A 49 5.92 -4.76 -3.43
CA THR A 49 5.11 -5.86 -2.90
C THR A 49 5.11 -5.86 -1.36
N PHE A 50 6.27 -5.67 -0.73
CA PHE A 50 6.36 -5.53 0.72
C PHE A 50 5.56 -4.33 1.22
N GLY A 51 5.74 -3.15 0.60
CA GLY A 51 5.02 -1.93 0.96
C GLY A 51 3.51 -2.09 0.83
N LEU A 52 3.04 -2.66 -0.27
CA LEU A 52 1.61 -2.92 -0.52
C LEU A 52 0.99 -3.76 0.61
N HIS A 53 1.60 -4.89 0.96
CA HIS A 53 1.08 -5.75 2.03
C HIS A 53 1.18 -5.10 3.42
N TYR A 54 2.23 -4.29 3.65
CA TYR A 54 2.38 -3.56 4.90
C TYR A 54 1.26 -2.53 5.07
N HIS A 55 1.03 -1.68 4.06
CA HIS A 55 -0.05 -0.68 4.08
C HIS A 55 -1.43 -1.32 4.21
N ALA A 56 -1.72 -2.37 3.45
CA ALA A 56 -2.99 -3.07 3.53
C ALA A 56 -3.27 -3.68 4.92
N ALA A 57 -2.24 -4.13 5.62
CA ALA A 57 -2.39 -4.63 6.99
C ALA A 57 -2.69 -3.50 7.97
N LEU A 58 -2.03 -2.34 7.85
CA LEU A 58 -2.29 -1.17 8.70
C LEU A 58 -3.67 -0.57 8.42
N GLU A 59 -4.06 -0.46 7.15
CA GLU A 59 -5.41 -0.04 6.75
C GLU A 59 -6.48 -0.91 7.41
N LEU A 60 -6.32 -2.23 7.36
CA LEU A 60 -7.27 -3.15 8.00
C LEU A 60 -7.32 -2.96 9.52
N TYR A 61 -6.18 -2.69 10.17
CA TYR A 61 -6.14 -2.36 11.59
C TYR A 61 -6.98 -1.11 11.87
N ASP A 62 -6.78 -0.02 11.13
CA ASP A 62 -7.49 1.24 11.34
C ASP A 62 -9.00 1.09 11.11
N HIS A 63 -9.41 0.34 10.08
CA HIS A 63 -10.81 -0.01 9.87
C HIS A 63 -11.39 -0.80 11.05
N ALA A 64 -10.68 -1.81 11.54
CA ALA A 64 -11.12 -2.61 12.68
C ALA A 64 -11.25 -1.77 13.96
N ARG A 65 -10.31 -0.83 14.20
CA ARG A 65 -10.38 0.12 15.31
C ARG A 65 -11.58 1.07 15.18
N ALA A 66 -11.83 1.58 13.98
CA ALA A 66 -12.99 2.45 13.71
C ALA A 66 -14.34 1.72 13.90
N GLU A 67 -14.38 0.40 13.66
CA GLU A 67 -15.52 -0.47 13.97
C GLU A 67 -15.68 -0.77 15.48
N GLY A 68 -14.79 -0.27 16.34
CA GLY A 68 -14.84 -0.43 17.78
C GLY A 68 -14.16 -1.71 18.31
N LYS A 69 -13.41 -2.42 17.48
CA LYS A 69 -12.61 -3.57 17.95
C LYS A 69 -11.49 -3.12 18.88
N SER A 70 -11.12 -3.95 19.83
CA SER A 70 -9.98 -3.72 20.71
C SER A 70 -8.67 -3.66 19.91
N HIS A 71 -7.62 -3.13 20.55
CA HIS A 71 -6.27 -3.13 19.96
C HIS A 71 -5.82 -4.55 19.57
N ASP A 72 -6.01 -5.51 20.48
CA ASP A 72 -5.59 -6.90 20.27
C ASP A 72 -6.35 -7.55 19.11
N GLU A 73 -7.69 -7.38 19.05
CA GLU A 73 -8.52 -7.92 17.98
C GLU A 73 -8.13 -7.33 16.61
N ALA A 74 -7.88 -6.02 16.55
CA ALA A 74 -7.45 -5.34 15.33
C ALA A 74 -6.04 -5.79 14.91
N THR A 75 -5.11 -5.94 15.85
CA THR A 75 -3.74 -6.44 15.59
C THR A 75 -3.77 -7.88 15.08
N ILE A 76 -4.61 -8.74 15.66
CA ILE A 76 -4.80 -10.12 15.18
C ILE A 76 -5.36 -10.12 13.75
N ALA A 77 -6.35 -9.27 13.47
CA ALA A 77 -6.94 -9.17 12.14
C ALA A 77 -5.90 -8.70 11.09
N ALA A 78 -5.13 -7.66 11.37
CA ALA A 78 -4.07 -7.14 10.52
C ALA A 78 -2.97 -8.18 10.25
N THR A 79 -2.53 -8.88 11.32
CA THR A 79 -1.51 -9.93 11.23
C THR A 79 -2.01 -11.11 10.39
N ARG A 80 -3.26 -11.54 10.60
CA ARG A 80 -3.89 -12.60 9.80
C ARG A 80 -4.00 -12.21 8.34
N HIS A 81 -4.36 -10.96 8.06
CA HIS A 81 -4.40 -10.43 6.70
C HIS A 81 -3.01 -10.49 6.04
N ALA A 82 -1.97 -9.99 6.70
CA ALA A 82 -0.61 -10.03 6.19
C ALA A 82 -0.15 -11.47 5.88
N LEU A 83 -0.46 -12.43 6.75
CA LEU A 83 -0.15 -13.83 6.54
C LEU A 83 -0.91 -14.44 5.36
N THR A 84 -2.20 -14.12 5.20
CA THR A 84 -3.06 -14.64 4.14
C THR A 84 -2.73 -14.02 2.79
N ALA A 85 -2.56 -12.69 2.74
CA ALA A 85 -2.24 -11.97 1.51
C ALA A 85 -0.85 -12.32 0.95
N THR A 86 0.05 -12.78 1.80
CA THR A 86 1.38 -13.27 1.40
C THR A 86 1.46 -14.79 1.20
N TRP A 87 0.32 -15.46 1.04
CA TRP A 87 0.24 -16.87 0.69
C TRP A 87 -0.13 -17.03 -0.78
N ASP A 88 0.78 -17.62 -1.57
CA ASP A 88 0.53 -17.96 -2.97
C ASP A 88 -0.22 -19.29 -3.04
N ALA A 89 -1.54 -19.21 -3.16
CA ALA A 89 -2.41 -20.40 -3.21
C ALA A 89 -2.16 -21.25 -4.45
N ALA A 90 -1.75 -20.66 -5.57
CA ALA A 90 -1.48 -21.40 -6.81
C ALA A 90 -0.21 -22.27 -6.70
N LYS A 91 0.77 -21.78 -5.93
CA LYS A 91 2.04 -22.50 -5.70
C LYS A 91 2.04 -23.31 -4.39
N GLY A 92 1.01 -23.16 -3.56
CA GLY A 92 0.90 -23.82 -2.25
C GLY A 92 2.02 -23.43 -1.27
N ARG A 93 2.58 -22.22 -1.41
CA ARG A 93 3.71 -21.76 -0.59
C ARG A 93 3.59 -20.27 -0.27
N PRO A 94 4.25 -19.81 0.80
CA PRO A 94 4.29 -18.38 1.11
C PRO A 94 5.06 -17.61 0.04
N TRP A 95 4.76 -16.30 -0.08
CA TRP A 95 5.57 -15.37 -0.85
C TRP A 95 7.03 -15.47 -0.41
N ALA A 96 7.89 -15.66 -1.38
CA ALA A 96 9.32 -15.77 -1.18
C ALA A 96 10.03 -14.54 -1.75
N SER A 97 11.01 -14.04 -1.02
CA SER A 97 11.89 -12.95 -1.43
C SER A 97 13.32 -13.33 -1.07
N ASP A 98 14.24 -13.03 -1.96
CA ASP A 98 15.67 -13.19 -1.72
C ASP A 98 16.28 -12.02 -0.93
N ASP A 99 15.48 -10.97 -0.65
CA ASP A 99 15.89 -9.83 0.16
C ASP A 99 15.84 -10.17 1.65
N ALA A 100 16.98 -10.01 2.34
CA ALA A 100 17.12 -10.31 3.76
C ALA A 100 16.19 -9.47 4.65
N ASN A 101 15.87 -8.24 4.21
CA ASN A 101 15.09 -7.26 4.98
C ASN A 101 13.62 -7.15 4.51
N LYS A 102 13.33 -7.57 3.27
CA LYS A 102 12.02 -7.47 2.64
C LYS A 102 11.45 -8.86 2.35
N ASN A 103 11.13 -9.58 3.41
CA ASN A 103 10.56 -10.92 3.35
C ASN A 103 9.31 -11.03 4.21
N ARG A 104 8.60 -12.15 4.12
CA ARG A 104 7.34 -12.39 4.82
C ARG A 104 7.47 -12.31 6.34
N LEU A 105 8.56 -12.82 6.91
CA LEU A 105 8.78 -12.78 8.35
C LEU A 105 8.99 -11.35 8.85
N THR A 106 9.82 -10.58 8.16
CA THR A 106 10.06 -9.17 8.49
C THR A 106 8.80 -8.33 8.30
N LEU A 107 7.97 -8.63 7.29
CA LEU A 107 6.68 -7.97 7.09
C LEU A 107 5.77 -8.13 8.32
N VAL A 108 5.54 -9.37 8.72
CA VAL A 108 4.66 -9.68 9.88
C VAL A 108 5.20 -9.05 11.17
N ARG A 109 6.51 -9.16 11.40
CA ARG A 109 7.16 -8.55 12.57
C ARG A 109 7.04 -7.04 12.56
N SER A 110 7.25 -6.41 11.40
CA SER A 110 7.13 -4.94 11.28
C SER A 110 5.70 -4.46 11.54
N VAL A 111 4.69 -5.16 11.07
CA VAL A 111 3.28 -4.85 11.36
C VAL A 111 3.03 -4.91 12.88
N ILE A 112 3.37 -6.03 13.51
CA ILE A 112 3.15 -6.21 14.95
C ILE A 112 3.91 -5.14 15.75
N TRP A 113 5.20 -4.96 15.50
CA TRP A 113 6.01 -4.00 16.25
C TRP A 113 5.54 -2.56 16.07
N TYR A 114 5.11 -2.19 14.87
CA TYR A 114 4.55 -0.86 14.63
C TYR A 114 3.27 -0.66 15.46
N LEU A 115 2.34 -1.60 15.40
CA LEU A 115 1.07 -1.49 16.11
C LEU A 115 1.27 -1.47 17.63
N GLU A 116 2.15 -2.30 18.16
CA GLU A 116 2.50 -2.31 19.60
C GLU A 116 3.18 -0.99 20.03
N GLN A 117 4.11 -0.48 19.20
CA GLN A 117 4.82 0.77 19.50
C GLN A 117 3.85 1.95 19.60
N PHE A 118 2.81 1.97 18.77
CA PHE A 118 1.83 3.05 18.69
C PHE A 118 0.48 2.69 19.34
N ALA A 119 0.42 1.62 20.13
CA ALA A 119 -0.82 1.19 20.80
C ALA A 119 -1.45 2.27 21.70
N ALA A 120 -0.64 3.12 22.32
CA ALA A 120 -1.05 4.23 23.19
C ALA A 120 -1.03 5.60 22.48
N ASP A 121 -0.91 5.64 21.14
CA ASP A 121 -0.94 6.89 20.39
C ASP A 121 -2.30 7.58 20.58
N PRO A 122 -2.36 8.84 21.01
CA PRO A 122 -3.60 9.58 21.15
C PRO A 122 -4.26 9.96 19.82
N LEU A 123 -3.54 9.83 18.69
CA LEU A 123 -4.08 10.10 17.37
C LEU A 123 -5.16 9.06 17.03
N GLN A 124 -6.26 9.56 16.48
CA GLN A 124 -7.37 8.72 16.05
C GLN A 124 -7.70 8.99 14.59
N THR A 125 -8.10 7.94 13.89
CA THR A 125 -8.57 8.05 12.51
C THR A 125 -9.81 8.94 12.46
N ILE A 126 -9.79 9.94 11.57
CA ILE A 126 -10.93 10.84 11.35
C ILE A 126 -12.10 10.03 10.79
N ILE A 127 -13.28 10.22 11.35
CA ILE A 127 -14.50 9.67 10.79
C ILE A 127 -15.16 10.72 9.90
N LEU A 128 -15.39 10.38 8.66
CA LEU A 128 -16.02 11.24 7.66
C LEU A 128 -17.52 11.43 7.95
N ALA A 129 -18.13 12.43 7.33
CA ALA A 129 -19.57 12.72 7.49
C ALA A 129 -20.49 11.55 7.08
N ASN A 130 -20.01 10.62 6.25
CA ASN A 130 -20.71 9.40 5.84
C ASN A 130 -20.52 8.22 6.84
N GLY A 131 -19.87 8.46 7.98
CA GLY A 131 -19.59 7.44 9.00
C GLY A 131 -18.40 6.50 8.69
N LYS A 132 -17.68 6.72 7.58
CA LYS A 132 -16.53 5.91 7.23
C LYS A 132 -15.22 6.51 7.77
N PRO A 133 -14.24 5.69 8.16
CA PRO A 133 -12.92 6.18 8.51
C PRO A 133 -12.20 6.75 7.29
N ALA A 134 -11.44 7.82 7.50
CA ALA A 134 -10.60 8.44 6.47
C ALA A 134 -9.27 7.68 6.34
N VAL A 135 -9.35 6.42 5.92
CA VAL A 135 -8.20 5.54 5.67
C VAL A 135 -8.11 5.30 4.17
N GLU A 136 -6.92 5.50 3.60
CA GLU A 136 -6.65 5.27 2.16
C GLU A 136 -7.76 5.83 1.25
N LEU A 137 -8.00 7.14 1.34
CA LEU A 137 -9.01 7.82 0.53
C LEU A 137 -8.59 7.81 -0.96
N SER A 138 -9.24 7.01 -1.78
CA SER A 138 -9.06 6.90 -3.23
C SER A 138 -10.28 7.40 -4.00
#